data_499c6cd3fc7a5e94558c54d4e7ed841e
#
_entry.id   499c6cd3fc7a5e94558c54d4e7ed841e
#
_cell.length_a   1.000
_cell.length_b   1.000
_cell.length_c   1.000
_cell.angle_alpha   90.00
_cell.angle_beta   90.00
_cell.angle_gamma   90.00
#
_symmetry.space_group_name_H-M   'P 1'
#
loop_
_entity.id
_entity.type
_entity.pdbx_description
1 polymer ?
#
loop_
_entity_poly.entity_id
_entity_poly.type
_entity_poly.pdbx_seq_one_letter_code
_entity_poly.pdbx_strand_id
1 'polypeptide(L)'
;MSLNISEEKCSVCQAYLFEDDDIVYCPECGAPHHRECYNSLGHCGLEQYHGTEKQYKRPQNETAQQAVREQPEVKDDIETVCQMCGKGFDRDSAQCPNCGAPNISKLGGRFIEIDLLGGVPADMDLGDGVTANEAKMFVASNTQRYIRKFAGFILGKKASWNWAAFLFPCAWFASRKMYSKAALIGTFQVVFSMLTLPLQRAISFLDFSDAKNYAQSFEIIMQNFDSIGKTAIIAAFIGSVLGLIIRIVCGIFADYSYKKRVISAVSDIKKSIDDPIVAYRRRGGMSLTAALIGLMAVQYLPAIFAMLIGIF
;
A
#
# COMPACT_ATOMS: atom_id res chain seq x y z
N MET A 1 10.85 -22.91 -1.19
CA MET A 1 11.84 -23.57 -0.33
C MET A 1 12.92 -22.51 -0.08
N SER A 2 12.81 -21.78 1.01
CA SER A 2 13.92 -20.94 1.49
C SER A 2 14.90 -21.88 2.18
N LEU A 3 16.04 -22.12 1.55
CA LEU A 3 17.18 -22.74 2.20
C LEU A 3 17.60 -21.79 3.31
N ASN A 4 17.64 -22.29 4.54
CA ASN A 4 18.11 -21.53 5.68
C ASN A 4 19.65 -21.45 5.58
N ILE A 5 20.15 -20.51 4.76
CA ILE A 5 21.58 -20.33 4.44
C ILE A 5 22.31 -19.63 5.59
N SER A 6 21.58 -19.10 6.57
CA SER A 6 22.11 -18.28 7.66
C SER A 6 23.07 -19.01 8.63
N GLU A 7 23.23 -20.33 8.53
CA GLU A 7 24.16 -21.12 9.35
C GLU A 7 25.35 -21.68 8.56
N GLU A 8 25.35 -21.54 7.22
CA GLU A 8 26.43 -22.05 6.39
C GLU A 8 27.58 -21.03 6.26
N LYS A 9 28.81 -21.53 6.14
CA LYS A 9 30.01 -20.70 5.95
C LYS A 9 30.68 -21.02 4.63
N CYS A 10 31.24 -20.02 4.00
CA CYS A 10 32.06 -20.21 2.82
C CYS A 10 33.27 -21.10 3.15
N SER A 11 33.48 -22.17 2.39
CA SER A 11 34.57 -23.13 2.61
C SER A 11 35.98 -22.57 2.38
N VAL A 12 36.09 -21.37 1.80
CA VAL A 12 37.38 -20.70 1.56
C VAL A 12 37.65 -19.64 2.64
N CYS A 13 36.81 -18.63 2.77
CA CYS A 13 37.03 -17.50 3.66
C CYS A 13 36.42 -17.66 5.06
N GLN A 14 35.65 -18.72 5.30
CA GLN A 14 34.98 -19.04 6.58
C GLN A 14 33.95 -17.99 7.06
N ALA A 15 33.62 -17.00 6.22
CA ALA A 15 32.55 -16.05 6.50
C ALA A 15 31.19 -16.72 6.36
N TYR A 16 30.20 -16.25 7.12
CA TYR A 16 28.81 -16.68 6.97
C TYR A 16 28.27 -16.27 5.60
N LEU A 17 27.41 -17.10 5.04
CA LEU A 17 26.73 -16.89 3.76
C LEU A 17 25.33 -16.35 4.03
N PHE A 18 24.98 -15.25 3.37
CA PHE A 18 23.67 -14.60 3.45
C PHE A 18 22.85 -14.80 2.17
N GLU A 19 21.55 -14.59 2.24
CA GLU A 19 20.64 -14.80 1.09
C GLU A 19 20.91 -13.87 -0.10
N ASP A 20 21.56 -12.75 0.12
CA ASP A 20 21.96 -11.74 -0.86
C ASP A 20 23.38 -11.96 -1.43
N ASP A 21 24.14 -12.94 -0.91
CA ASP A 21 25.44 -13.30 -1.42
C ASP A 21 25.36 -14.11 -2.72
N ASP A 22 26.30 -13.90 -3.64
CA ASP A 22 26.45 -14.72 -4.83
C ASP A 22 27.17 -16.02 -4.49
N ILE A 23 26.40 -17.10 -4.26
CA ILE A 23 26.86 -18.37 -3.75
C ILE A 23 26.98 -19.40 -4.88
N VAL A 24 28.06 -20.16 -4.86
CA VAL A 24 28.29 -21.34 -5.73
C VAL A 24 28.57 -22.57 -4.87
N TYR A 25 28.04 -23.69 -5.28
CA TYR A 25 28.24 -24.98 -4.63
C TYR A 25 29.20 -25.84 -5.44
N CYS A 26 30.12 -26.51 -4.75
CA CYS A 26 31.02 -27.46 -5.40
C CYS A 26 30.23 -28.62 -6.03
N PRO A 27 30.45 -28.93 -7.33
CA PRO A 27 29.70 -29.98 -8.01
C PRO A 27 29.99 -31.41 -7.46
N GLU A 28 31.13 -31.63 -6.80
CA GLU A 28 31.51 -32.94 -6.28
C GLU A 28 31.06 -33.19 -4.84
N CYS A 29 31.22 -32.19 -3.95
CA CYS A 29 30.90 -32.38 -2.52
C CYS A 29 29.74 -31.53 -2.04
N GLY A 30 29.24 -30.56 -2.83
CA GLY A 30 28.15 -29.68 -2.44
C GLY A 30 28.52 -28.58 -1.44
N ALA A 31 29.82 -28.40 -1.11
CA ALA A 31 30.26 -27.36 -0.18
C ALA A 31 30.00 -25.96 -0.73
N PRO A 32 29.48 -25.03 0.09
CA PRO A 32 29.12 -23.68 -0.34
C PRO A 32 30.33 -22.75 -0.34
N HIS A 33 30.37 -21.84 -1.31
CA HIS A 33 31.41 -20.83 -1.49
C HIS A 33 30.79 -19.53 -1.97
N HIS A 34 31.38 -18.37 -1.62
CA HIS A 34 31.15 -17.16 -2.41
C HIS A 34 31.71 -17.39 -3.81
N ARG A 35 31.02 -16.94 -4.86
CA ARG A 35 31.49 -17.09 -6.24
C ARG A 35 32.87 -16.49 -6.47
N GLU A 36 33.15 -15.33 -5.87
CA GLU A 36 34.47 -14.70 -5.93
C GLU A 36 35.56 -15.56 -5.29
N CYS A 37 35.28 -16.16 -4.13
CA CYS A 37 36.22 -17.06 -3.45
C CYS A 37 36.50 -18.32 -4.26
N TYR A 38 35.47 -18.93 -4.85
CA TYR A 38 35.60 -20.10 -5.69
C TYR A 38 36.41 -19.80 -6.96
N ASN A 39 36.12 -18.66 -7.63
CA ASN A 39 36.82 -18.25 -8.83
C ASN A 39 38.30 -17.88 -8.58
N SER A 40 38.59 -17.23 -7.43
CA SER A 40 39.97 -16.82 -7.08
C SER A 40 40.83 -18.03 -6.70
N LEU A 41 40.25 -19.07 -6.10
CA LEU A 41 40.96 -20.30 -5.76
C LEU A 41 41.06 -21.26 -6.99
N GLY A 42 40.08 -21.19 -7.91
CA GLY A 42 40.02 -22.05 -9.10
C GLY A 42 39.52 -23.46 -8.85
N HIS A 43 39.31 -23.85 -7.62
CA HIS A 43 38.84 -25.18 -7.20
C HIS A 43 38.07 -25.10 -5.85
N CYS A 44 37.52 -26.22 -5.40
CA CYS A 44 36.83 -26.29 -4.11
C CYS A 44 37.82 -26.10 -2.94
N GLY A 45 37.45 -25.25 -1.96
CA GLY A 45 38.24 -25.05 -0.73
C GLY A 45 38.41 -26.31 0.12
N LEU A 46 37.62 -27.36 -0.16
CA LEU A 46 37.67 -28.67 0.50
C LEU A 46 38.08 -29.81 -0.45
N GLU A 47 38.76 -29.49 -1.57
CA GLU A 47 39.14 -30.46 -2.59
C GLU A 47 39.92 -31.66 -2.04
N GLN A 48 40.80 -31.40 -1.05
CA GLN A 48 41.60 -32.43 -0.37
C GLN A 48 40.77 -33.50 0.34
N TYR A 49 39.50 -33.24 0.58
CA TYR A 49 38.59 -34.18 1.23
C TYR A 49 37.62 -34.86 0.27
N HIS A 50 37.66 -34.54 -1.03
CA HIS A 50 36.81 -35.18 -2.02
C HIS A 50 37.08 -36.67 -2.09
N GLY A 51 36.03 -37.49 -2.13
CA GLY A 51 36.15 -38.96 -2.19
C GLY A 51 36.60 -39.61 -0.89
N THR A 52 36.79 -38.87 0.22
CA THR A 52 37.17 -39.40 1.53
C THR A 52 35.97 -39.45 2.47
N GLU A 53 36.13 -40.20 3.58
CA GLU A 53 35.08 -40.21 4.64
C GLU A 53 34.82 -38.83 5.26
N LYS A 54 35.77 -37.89 5.13
CA LYS A 54 35.70 -36.52 5.63
C LYS A 54 35.15 -35.54 4.58
N GLN A 55 34.66 -36.04 3.45
CA GLN A 55 34.01 -35.19 2.44
C GLN A 55 32.84 -34.42 3.04
N TYR A 56 32.75 -33.14 2.70
CA TYR A 56 31.61 -32.32 3.09
C TYR A 56 30.32 -33.00 2.65
N LYS A 57 29.42 -33.19 3.58
CA LYS A 57 28.05 -33.66 3.33
C LYS A 57 27.12 -32.52 3.69
N ARG A 58 26.47 -31.99 2.70
CA ARG A 58 25.45 -30.95 2.95
C ARG A 58 24.47 -31.47 3.99
N PRO A 59 24.18 -30.70 5.08
CA PRO A 59 23.15 -31.05 6.03
C PRO A 59 21.85 -31.27 5.27
N GLN A 60 21.49 -32.52 5.05
CA GLN A 60 20.16 -32.83 4.54
C GLN A 60 19.25 -32.61 5.72
N ASN A 61 18.30 -31.67 5.62
CA ASN A 61 17.21 -31.57 6.57
C ASN A 61 16.45 -32.89 6.50
N GLU A 62 16.87 -33.86 7.32
CA GLU A 62 16.23 -35.18 7.44
C GLU A 62 14.74 -35.03 7.80
N THR A 63 14.39 -33.93 8.48
CA THR A 63 13.01 -33.53 8.77
C THR A 63 12.16 -33.31 7.51
N ALA A 64 12.76 -32.86 6.39
CA ALA A 64 12.00 -32.65 5.15
C ALA A 64 11.81 -33.94 4.34
N GLN A 65 12.72 -34.91 4.46
CA GLN A 65 12.61 -36.19 3.74
C GLN A 65 11.82 -37.27 4.52
N GLN A 66 11.85 -37.24 5.84
CA GLN A 66 10.94 -38.06 6.65
C GLN A 66 9.49 -37.59 6.54
N ALA A 67 9.24 -36.29 6.47
CA ALA A 67 7.90 -35.74 6.21
C ALA A 67 7.32 -36.15 4.86
N VAL A 68 8.15 -36.53 3.87
CA VAL A 68 7.69 -37.02 2.55
C VAL A 68 7.45 -38.55 2.53
N ARG A 69 8.06 -39.31 3.46
CA ARG A 69 7.90 -40.80 3.52
C ARG A 69 6.84 -41.28 4.48
N GLU A 70 6.40 -40.47 5.42
CA GLU A 70 5.32 -40.75 6.37
C GLU A 70 4.10 -39.87 6.12
N GLN A 71 3.73 -39.62 4.86
CA GLN A 71 2.39 -39.13 4.60
C GLN A 71 1.44 -40.33 4.74
N PRO A 72 0.61 -40.37 5.80
CA PRO A 72 -0.57 -41.22 5.77
C PRO A 72 -1.40 -40.80 4.58
N GLU A 73 -2.05 -41.73 3.89
CA GLU A 73 -3.06 -41.42 2.88
C GLU A 73 -4.07 -40.43 3.51
N VAL A 74 -3.82 -39.15 3.29
CA VAL A 74 -4.70 -38.07 3.73
C VAL A 74 -5.87 -38.08 2.76
N LYS A 75 -7.00 -38.48 3.27
CA LYS A 75 -8.30 -38.19 2.66
C LYS A 75 -8.32 -36.71 2.29
N ASP A 76 -8.84 -36.41 1.10
CA ASP A 76 -8.88 -35.11 0.43
C ASP A 76 -9.71 -34.01 1.17
N ASP A 77 -9.47 -33.79 2.46
CA ASP A 77 -9.95 -32.63 3.21
C ASP A 77 -8.75 -31.68 3.44
N ILE A 78 -8.16 -31.19 2.35
CA ILE A 78 -7.05 -30.22 2.45
C ILE A 78 -7.63 -28.87 2.83
N GLU A 79 -7.67 -28.58 4.13
CA GLU A 79 -7.92 -27.25 4.63
C GLU A 79 -6.80 -26.28 4.19
N THR A 80 -7.17 -25.19 3.54
CA THR A 80 -6.26 -24.07 3.30
C THR A 80 -6.45 -23.03 4.38
N VAL A 81 -5.38 -22.34 4.76
CA VAL A 81 -5.45 -21.27 5.76
C VAL A 81 -5.72 -19.94 5.08
N CYS A 82 -6.75 -19.24 5.53
CA CYS A 82 -7.07 -17.91 5.03
C CYS A 82 -5.97 -16.91 5.43
N GLN A 83 -5.27 -16.36 4.45
CA GLN A 83 -4.22 -15.37 4.70
C GLN A 83 -4.72 -14.06 5.33
N MET A 84 -6.02 -13.79 5.25
CA MET A 84 -6.62 -12.60 5.84
C MET A 84 -6.94 -12.78 7.33
N CYS A 85 -7.64 -13.86 7.70
CA CYS A 85 -8.11 -14.07 9.08
C CYS A 85 -7.43 -15.23 9.83
N GLY A 86 -6.60 -16.04 9.16
CA GLY A 86 -5.86 -17.16 9.76
C GLY A 86 -6.67 -18.41 10.04
N LYS A 87 -7.98 -18.47 9.76
CA LYS A 87 -8.79 -19.67 9.94
C LYS A 87 -8.68 -20.63 8.75
N GLY A 88 -8.67 -21.94 9.03
CA GLY A 88 -8.74 -22.99 8.03
C GLY A 88 -10.10 -22.99 7.31
N PHE A 89 -10.12 -23.34 6.04
CA PHE A 89 -11.32 -23.50 5.25
C PHE A 89 -11.06 -24.42 4.03
N ASP A 90 -12.12 -24.92 3.44
CA ASP A 90 -12.04 -25.79 2.27
C ASP A 90 -11.34 -25.09 1.09
N ARG A 91 -10.31 -25.74 0.56
CA ARG A 91 -9.50 -25.26 -0.57
C ARG A 91 -10.31 -24.95 -1.83
N ASP A 92 -11.43 -25.66 -2.03
CA ASP A 92 -12.29 -25.50 -3.20
C ASP A 92 -13.27 -24.34 -3.08
N SER A 93 -13.47 -23.81 -1.89
CA SER A 93 -14.30 -22.65 -1.66
C SER A 93 -13.75 -21.41 -2.37
N ALA A 94 -14.59 -20.66 -3.08
CA ALA A 94 -14.20 -19.43 -3.77
C ALA A 94 -13.82 -18.31 -2.80
N GLN A 95 -14.34 -18.37 -1.58
CA GLN A 95 -14.15 -17.38 -0.52
C GLN A 95 -14.05 -18.05 0.83
N CYS A 96 -13.30 -17.45 1.75
CA CYS A 96 -13.24 -17.89 3.13
C CYS A 96 -14.62 -17.70 3.80
N PRO A 97 -15.28 -18.76 4.33
CA PRO A 97 -16.61 -18.64 4.94
C PRO A 97 -16.60 -17.78 6.20
N ASN A 98 -15.46 -17.70 6.90
CA ASN A 98 -15.34 -16.94 8.14
C ASN A 98 -15.22 -15.43 7.92
N CYS A 99 -14.46 -14.98 6.92
CA CYS A 99 -14.22 -13.56 6.69
C CYS A 99 -14.61 -13.08 5.28
N GLY A 100 -15.06 -13.96 4.39
CA GLY A 100 -15.44 -13.63 3.01
C GLY A 100 -14.26 -13.18 2.12
N ALA A 101 -13.00 -13.37 2.54
CA ALA A 101 -11.85 -13.06 1.70
C ALA A 101 -11.80 -14.01 0.51
N PRO A 102 -11.48 -13.53 -0.72
CA PRO A 102 -11.35 -14.42 -1.87
C PRO A 102 -10.24 -15.44 -1.63
N ASN A 103 -10.45 -16.65 -2.11
CA ASN A 103 -9.44 -17.70 -2.04
C ASN A 103 -8.40 -17.48 -3.13
N ILE A 104 -7.27 -16.89 -2.76
CA ILE A 104 -6.16 -16.61 -3.68
C ILE A 104 -5.35 -17.85 -4.05
N SER A 105 -5.55 -19.00 -3.39
CA SER A 105 -4.90 -20.26 -3.76
C SER A 105 -5.37 -20.80 -5.11
N LYS A 106 -6.52 -20.35 -5.63
CA LYS A 106 -7.03 -20.67 -6.97
C LYS A 106 -6.44 -19.81 -8.10
N LEU A 107 -5.70 -18.77 -7.80
CA LEU A 107 -5.07 -17.88 -8.78
C LEU A 107 -3.72 -18.46 -9.26
N GLY A 108 -3.78 -19.53 -10.07
CA GLY A 108 -2.67 -19.92 -10.95
C GLY A 108 -1.46 -20.61 -10.32
N GLY A 109 -1.64 -21.62 -9.49
CA GLY A 109 -0.67 -22.73 -9.34
C GLY A 109 0.69 -22.44 -8.70
N ARG A 110 1.00 -21.23 -8.26
CA ARG A 110 2.16 -20.92 -7.42
C ARG A 110 1.70 -20.17 -6.19
N PHE A 111 1.93 -20.76 -5.02
CA PHE A 111 1.74 -20.07 -3.74
C PHE A 111 2.84 -19.02 -3.59
N ILE A 112 2.52 -17.78 -3.87
CA ILE A 112 3.34 -16.65 -3.44
C ILE A 112 2.85 -16.30 -2.05
N GLU A 113 3.65 -16.56 -1.04
CA GLU A 113 3.39 -16.11 0.32
C GLU A 113 3.54 -14.58 0.35
N ILE A 114 2.41 -13.88 0.21
CA ILE A 114 2.40 -12.42 0.24
C ILE A 114 2.32 -12.00 1.71
N ASP A 115 3.41 -11.44 2.23
CA ASP A 115 3.38 -10.81 3.56
C ASP A 115 2.45 -9.60 3.56
N LEU A 116 1.22 -9.80 4.04
CA LEU A 116 0.19 -8.75 4.13
C LEU A 116 0.45 -7.72 5.25
N LEU A 117 1.42 -7.97 6.13
CA LEU A 117 1.81 -7.07 7.22
C LEU A 117 3.00 -6.18 6.86
N GLY A 118 3.73 -6.49 5.78
CA GLY A 118 4.87 -5.72 5.31
C GLY A 118 6.07 -5.76 6.27
N GLY A 119 6.36 -6.93 6.85
CA GLY A 119 7.44 -7.13 7.81
C GLY A 119 7.12 -6.68 9.24
N VAL A 120 5.86 -6.36 9.54
CA VAL A 120 5.44 -5.97 10.90
C VAL A 120 4.93 -7.22 11.65
N PRO A 121 5.39 -7.50 12.89
CA PRO A 121 4.88 -8.62 13.69
C PRO A 121 3.36 -8.54 13.85
N ALA A 122 2.69 -9.69 13.74
CA ALA A 122 1.22 -9.76 13.74
C ALA A 122 0.58 -9.32 15.08
N ASP A 123 1.30 -9.53 16.16
CA ASP A 123 0.95 -9.21 17.55
C ASP A 123 1.37 -7.80 17.99
N MET A 124 2.12 -7.06 17.12
CA MET A 124 2.56 -5.71 17.44
C MET A 124 1.35 -4.80 17.74
N ASP A 125 1.32 -4.17 18.92
CA ASP A 125 0.33 -3.18 19.28
C ASP A 125 0.54 -1.88 18.49
N LEU A 126 -0.47 -1.49 17.71
CA LEU A 126 -0.49 -0.24 16.94
C LEU A 126 -1.15 0.92 17.70
N GLY A 127 -1.59 0.68 18.92
CA GLY A 127 -2.24 1.60 19.84
C GLY A 127 -3.59 1.09 20.35
N ASP A 128 -3.97 1.46 21.56
CA ASP A 128 -5.23 1.09 22.23
C ASP A 128 -5.49 -0.44 22.26
N GLY A 129 -4.45 -1.27 22.33
CA GLY A 129 -4.55 -2.73 22.34
C GLY A 129 -5.00 -3.33 21.00
N VAL A 130 -4.83 -2.59 19.91
CA VAL A 130 -5.12 -3.06 18.55
C VAL A 130 -3.86 -3.64 17.91
N THR A 131 -3.88 -4.93 17.61
CA THR A 131 -2.76 -5.62 16.97
C THR A 131 -2.65 -5.30 15.48
N ALA A 132 -1.44 -5.47 14.92
CA ALA A 132 -1.20 -5.31 13.49
C ALA A 132 -2.09 -6.26 12.65
N ASN A 133 -2.36 -7.47 13.15
CA ASN A 133 -3.23 -8.43 12.48
C ASN A 133 -4.70 -7.95 12.44
N GLU A 134 -5.23 -7.41 13.53
CA GLU A 134 -6.58 -6.83 13.57
C GLU A 134 -6.70 -5.60 12.65
N ALA A 135 -5.71 -4.71 12.70
CA ALA A 135 -5.64 -3.56 11.82
C ALA A 135 -5.58 -3.98 10.33
N LYS A 136 -4.83 -5.05 9.99
CA LYS A 136 -4.79 -5.64 8.64
C LYS A 136 -6.18 -6.05 8.17
N MET A 137 -6.94 -6.74 9.02
CA MET A 137 -8.31 -7.19 8.69
C MET A 137 -9.24 -6.01 8.41
N PHE A 138 -9.14 -4.93 9.20
CA PHE A 138 -9.94 -3.72 9.01
C PHE A 138 -9.53 -2.94 7.75
N VAL A 139 -8.22 -2.77 7.49
CA VAL A 139 -7.69 -2.04 6.33
C VAL A 139 -8.03 -2.73 5.02
N ALA A 140 -7.96 -4.05 4.96
CA ALA A 140 -8.32 -4.96 3.88
C ALA A 140 -7.63 -4.74 2.52
N SER A 141 -7.19 -3.53 2.19
CA SER A 141 -6.53 -3.20 0.91
C SER A 141 -5.24 -2.38 1.12
N ASN A 142 -4.17 -2.71 0.37
CA ASN A 142 -2.83 -2.12 0.53
C ASN A 142 -2.29 -2.26 1.97
N THR A 143 -2.58 -3.39 2.60
CA THR A 143 -2.29 -3.65 4.02
C THR A 143 -0.82 -3.50 4.33
N GLN A 144 0.08 -4.11 3.53
CA GLN A 144 1.54 -4.00 3.65
C GLN A 144 2.01 -2.55 3.81
N ARG A 145 1.49 -1.66 2.96
CA ARG A 145 1.85 -0.23 2.98
C ARG A 145 1.36 0.46 4.26
N TYR A 146 0.07 0.24 4.62
CA TYR A 146 -0.52 0.95 5.76
C TYR A 146 -0.04 0.43 7.09
N ILE A 147 0.04 -0.89 7.28
CA ILE A 147 0.51 -1.48 8.54
C ILE A 147 1.95 -1.06 8.83
N ARG A 148 2.84 -1.09 7.82
CA ARG A 148 4.21 -0.57 7.96
C ARG A 148 4.25 0.91 8.35
N LYS A 149 3.37 1.74 7.77
CA LYS A 149 3.28 3.16 8.13
C LYS A 149 2.77 3.35 9.56
N PHE A 150 1.76 2.57 9.97
CA PHE A 150 1.19 2.62 11.32
C PHE A 150 2.21 2.21 12.37
N ALA A 151 2.96 1.15 12.13
CA ALA A 151 4.11 0.76 12.96
C ALA A 151 5.16 1.88 13.03
N GLY A 152 5.49 2.49 11.88
CA GLY A 152 6.39 3.63 11.84
C GLY A 152 5.95 4.82 12.71
N PHE A 153 4.64 5.09 12.80
CA PHE A 153 4.13 6.14 13.70
C PHE A 153 4.25 5.76 15.19
N ILE A 154 4.16 4.48 15.55
CA ILE A 154 4.45 4.00 16.92
C ILE A 154 5.94 4.17 17.24
N LEU A 155 6.81 3.90 16.27
CA LEU A 155 8.26 4.05 16.39
C LEU A 155 8.75 5.50 16.28
N GLY A 156 7.85 6.49 16.39
CA GLY A 156 8.19 7.92 16.49
C GLY A 156 8.22 8.70 15.17
N LYS A 157 7.83 8.11 14.04
CA LYS A 157 7.64 8.90 12.81
C LYS A 157 6.47 9.87 12.98
N LYS A 158 6.71 11.17 12.69
CA LYS A 158 5.69 12.22 12.87
C LYS A 158 4.76 12.39 11.66
N ALA A 159 5.23 12.06 10.45
CA ALA A 159 4.50 12.26 9.21
C ALA A 159 4.86 11.18 8.17
N SER A 160 4.02 11.05 7.16
CA SER A 160 4.30 10.22 5.98
C SER A 160 3.66 10.83 4.74
N TRP A 161 4.28 10.68 3.58
CA TRP A 161 3.72 11.21 2.35
C TRP A 161 2.72 10.25 1.70
N ASN A 162 1.56 10.78 1.27
CA ASN A 162 0.52 10.05 0.57
C ASN A 162 0.10 10.77 -0.72
N TRP A 163 0.62 10.30 -1.85
CA TRP A 163 0.35 10.90 -3.17
C TRP A 163 -1.14 10.89 -3.53
N ALA A 164 -1.88 9.84 -3.20
CA ALA A 164 -3.30 9.77 -3.52
C ALA A 164 -4.11 10.80 -2.72
N ALA A 165 -3.76 11.02 -1.46
CA ALA A 165 -4.39 12.04 -0.63
C ALA A 165 -3.96 13.47 -1.00
N PHE A 166 -2.76 13.65 -1.56
CA PHE A 166 -2.31 14.92 -2.11
C PHE A 166 -3.06 15.27 -3.40
N LEU A 167 -3.12 14.34 -4.37
CA LEU A 167 -3.73 14.58 -5.67
C LEU A 167 -5.26 14.68 -5.58
N PHE A 168 -5.89 13.79 -4.81
CA PHE A 168 -7.34 13.63 -4.70
C PHE A 168 -7.80 13.58 -3.25
N PRO A 169 -7.65 14.67 -2.45
CA PRO A 169 -7.88 14.62 -1.00
C PRO A 169 -9.29 14.13 -0.64
N CYS A 170 -10.33 14.80 -1.13
CA CYS A 170 -11.72 14.43 -0.84
C CYS A 170 -12.01 12.98 -1.22
N ALA A 171 -11.65 12.55 -2.42
CA ALA A 171 -11.86 11.18 -2.90
C ALA A 171 -11.11 10.15 -2.06
N TRP A 172 -9.88 10.44 -1.63
CA TRP A 172 -9.09 9.55 -0.80
C TRP A 172 -9.74 9.35 0.57
N PHE A 173 -10.13 10.43 1.26
CA PHE A 173 -10.80 10.33 2.56
C PHE A 173 -12.16 9.63 2.44
N ALA A 174 -12.93 9.90 1.39
CA ALA A 174 -14.19 9.22 1.10
C ALA A 174 -13.98 7.72 0.85
N SER A 175 -12.95 7.34 0.07
CA SER A 175 -12.61 5.94 -0.20
C SER A 175 -12.32 5.14 1.07
N ARG A 176 -11.74 5.78 2.09
CA ARG A 176 -11.43 5.18 3.40
C ARG A 176 -12.57 5.28 4.40
N LYS A 177 -13.78 5.61 3.92
CA LYS A 177 -15.01 5.75 4.74
C LYS A 177 -14.85 6.79 5.86
N MET A 178 -14.04 7.82 5.65
CA MET A 178 -13.83 8.95 6.55
C MET A 178 -14.70 10.13 6.10
N TYR A 179 -16.01 9.91 6.02
CA TYR A 179 -16.96 10.79 5.34
C TYR A 179 -16.98 12.22 5.89
N SER A 180 -16.93 12.39 7.21
CA SER A 180 -16.90 13.74 7.82
C SER A 180 -15.67 14.53 7.40
N LYS A 181 -14.49 13.89 7.33
CA LYS A 181 -13.26 14.54 6.85
C LYS A 181 -13.32 14.78 5.35
N ALA A 182 -13.86 13.83 4.58
CA ALA A 182 -14.04 14.00 3.14
C ALA A 182 -14.97 15.18 2.84
N ALA A 183 -16.08 15.30 3.54
CA ALA A 183 -17.01 16.42 3.39
C ALA A 183 -16.36 17.76 3.74
N LEU A 184 -15.67 17.84 4.88
CA LEU A 184 -14.98 19.08 5.28
C LEU A 184 -13.93 19.50 4.25
N ILE A 185 -13.06 18.57 3.84
CA ILE A 185 -12.01 18.84 2.84
C ILE A 185 -12.62 19.19 1.49
N GLY A 186 -13.67 18.46 1.06
CA GLY A 186 -14.40 18.73 -0.18
C GLY A 186 -15.02 20.11 -0.20
N THR A 187 -15.64 20.54 0.92
CA THR A 187 -16.18 21.89 1.06
C THR A 187 -15.10 22.96 0.87
N PHE A 188 -13.95 22.82 1.54
CA PHE A 188 -12.83 23.76 1.33
C PHE A 188 -12.35 23.77 -0.14
N GLN A 189 -12.22 22.60 -0.77
CA GLN A 189 -11.81 22.54 -2.17
C GLN A 189 -12.81 23.22 -3.09
N VAL A 190 -14.11 23.04 -2.87
CA VAL A 190 -15.17 23.72 -3.62
C VAL A 190 -15.10 25.23 -3.41
N VAL A 191 -15.03 25.70 -2.16
CA VAL A 191 -14.94 27.14 -1.85
C VAL A 191 -13.71 27.78 -2.48
N PHE A 192 -12.54 27.13 -2.38
CA PHE A 192 -11.32 27.67 -2.98
C PHE A 192 -11.37 27.68 -4.51
N SER A 193 -12.01 26.68 -5.13
CA SER A 193 -12.20 26.68 -6.57
C SER A 193 -13.18 27.77 -7.04
N MET A 194 -14.17 28.14 -6.22
CA MET A 194 -15.06 29.25 -6.53
C MET A 194 -14.31 30.59 -6.66
N LEU A 195 -13.21 30.79 -5.93
CA LEU A 195 -12.39 32.00 -6.06
C LEU A 195 -11.71 32.09 -7.44
N THR A 196 -11.63 31.00 -8.17
CA THR A 196 -11.06 31.00 -9.55
C THR A 196 -12.11 31.30 -10.62
N LEU A 197 -13.43 31.23 -10.31
CA LEU A 197 -14.50 31.40 -11.27
C LEU A 197 -14.50 32.78 -11.96
N PRO A 198 -14.30 33.93 -11.27
CA PRO A 198 -14.25 35.22 -11.91
C PRO A 198 -13.18 35.31 -13.01
N LEU A 199 -12.01 34.71 -12.77
CA LEU A 199 -10.95 34.66 -13.76
C LEU A 199 -11.32 33.73 -14.92
N GLN A 200 -11.87 32.55 -14.66
CA GLN A 200 -12.31 31.62 -15.70
C GLN A 200 -13.37 32.26 -16.60
N ARG A 201 -14.33 32.98 -15.99
CA ARG A 201 -15.35 33.74 -16.74
C ARG A 201 -14.72 34.83 -17.59
N ALA A 202 -13.83 35.65 -17.06
CA ALA A 202 -13.16 36.69 -17.82
C ALA A 202 -12.39 36.12 -19.02
N ILE A 203 -11.70 34.99 -18.84
CA ILE A 203 -10.99 34.30 -19.92
C ILE A 203 -11.96 33.71 -20.95
N SER A 204 -13.12 33.19 -20.54
CA SER A 204 -14.10 32.62 -21.50
C SER A 204 -14.70 33.62 -22.49
N PHE A 205 -14.61 34.90 -22.21
CA PHE A 205 -15.00 35.96 -23.14
C PHE A 205 -13.91 36.39 -24.13
N LEU A 206 -12.68 35.88 -23.97
CA LEU A 206 -11.60 36.15 -24.91
C LEU A 206 -11.75 35.27 -26.16
N ASP A 207 -11.46 35.87 -27.31
CA ASP A 207 -11.45 35.13 -28.57
C ASP A 207 -10.10 34.45 -28.78
N PHE A 208 -10.14 33.14 -28.89
CA PHE A 208 -8.97 32.29 -29.14
C PHE A 208 -8.99 31.68 -30.55
N SER A 209 -9.85 32.14 -31.46
CA SER A 209 -10.00 31.58 -32.81
C SER A 209 -8.69 31.58 -33.61
N ASP A 210 -7.84 32.57 -33.40
CA ASP A 210 -6.56 32.74 -34.08
C ASP A 210 -5.41 32.02 -33.40
N ALA A 211 -5.61 31.44 -32.19
CA ALA A 211 -4.56 30.77 -31.43
C ALA A 211 -4.31 29.35 -31.95
N LYS A 212 -3.13 29.13 -32.56
CA LYS A 212 -2.72 27.83 -33.10
C LYS A 212 -1.95 26.98 -32.07
N ASN A 213 -1.54 27.56 -30.95
CA ASN A 213 -0.79 26.88 -29.90
C ASN A 213 -0.97 27.60 -28.55
N TYR A 214 -0.50 26.92 -27.46
CA TYR A 214 -0.60 27.46 -26.09
C TYR A 214 0.13 28.81 -25.90
N ALA A 215 1.22 29.08 -26.63
CA ALA A 215 1.98 30.33 -26.48
C ALA A 215 1.13 31.50 -27.01
N GLN A 216 0.45 31.34 -28.13
CA GLN A 216 -0.46 32.33 -28.67
C GLN A 216 -1.69 32.57 -27.78
N SER A 217 -2.25 31.48 -27.20
CA SER A 217 -3.33 31.61 -26.22
C SER A 217 -2.89 32.40 -24.99
N PHE A 218 -1.67 32.18 -24.52
CA PHE A 218 -1.09 32.93 -23.40
C PHE A 218 -0.87 34.40 -23.76
N GLU A 219 -0.42 34.68 -24.98
CA GLU A 219 -0.23 36.07 -25.48
C GLU A 219 -1.56 36.83 -25.54
N ILE A 220 -2.64 36.21 -26.02
CA ILE A 220 -3.99 36.78 -25.99
C ILE A 220 -4.42 37.15 -24.58
N ILE A 221 -4.18 36.26 -23.60
CA ILE A 221 -4.50 36.54 -22.20
C ILE A 221 -3.67 37.71 -21.68
N MET A 222 -2.39 37.77 -22.00
CA MET A 222 -1.51 38.88 -21.57
C MET A 222 -1.86 40.21 -22.19
N GLN A 223 -2.26 40.25 -23.47
CA GLN A 223 -2.73 41.46 -24.13
C GLN A 223 -4.03 41.99 -23.53
N ASN A 224 -4.89 41.10 -23.01
CA ASN A 224 -6.17 41.45 -22.40
C ASN A 224 -6.10 41.51 -20.87
N PHE A 225 -4.91 41.57 -20.28
CA PHE A 225 -4.71 41.49 -18.82
C PHE A 225 -5.50 42.55 -18.04
N ASP A 226 -5.53 43.78 -18.53
CA ASP A 226 -6.28 44.88 -17.88
C ASP A 226 -7.79 44.68 -17.95
N SER A 227 -8.32 44.04 -18.99
CA SER A 227 -9.77 43.75 -19.15
C SER A 227 -10.23 42.61 -18.25
N ILE A 228 -9.34 41.66 -17.89
CA ILE A 228 -9.63 40.54 -16.98
C ILE A 228 -9.92 41.04 -15.54
N GLY A 229 -9.29 42.13 -15.14
CA GLY A 229 -9.49 42.75 -13.83
C GLY A 229 -8.57 42.14 -12.77
N LYS A 230 -7.83 43.03 -12.08
CA LYS A 230 -6.84 42.67 -11.05
C LYS A 230 -7.43 41.86 -9.88
N THR A 231 -8.68 42.15 -9.49
CA THR A 231 -9.39 41.46 -8.41
C THR A 231 -9.64 39.98 -8.73
N ALA A 232 -10.01 39.67 -9.98
CA ALA A 232 -10.25 38.30 -10.44
C ALA A 232 -8.92 37.49 -10.42
N ILE A 233 -7.84 38.09 -10.84
CA ILE A 233 -6.51 37.48 -10.84
C ILE A 233 -6.03 37.20 -9.39
N ILE A 234 -6.18 38.20 -8.50
CA ILE A 234 -5.80 38.05 -7.09
C ILE A 234 -6.64 36.97 -6.41
N ALA A 235 -7.97 36.96 -6.63
CA ALA A 235 -8.85 35.95 -6.08
C ALA A 235 -8.48 34.53 -6.54
N ALA A 236 -8.22 34.37 -7.83
CA ALA A 236 -7.80 33.08 -8.40
C ALA A 236 -6.44 32.62 -7.86
N PHE A 237 -5.49 33.52 -7.70
CA PHE A 237 -4.20 33.22 -7.07
C PHE A 237 -4.36 32.74 -5.63
N ILE A 238 -5.12 33.47 -4.83
CA ILE A 238 -5.41 33.09 -3.43
C ILE A 238 -6.09 31.72 -3.39
N GLY A 239 -7.13 31.49 -4.19
CA GLY A 239 -7.84 30.22 -4.26
C GLY A 239 -6.93 29.05 -4.63
N SER A 240 -6.03 29.25 -5.59
CA SER A 240 -5.06 28.24 -6.04
C SER A 240 -4.03 27.93 -4.95
N VAL A 241 -3.49 28.93 -4.26
CA VAL A 241 -2.54 28.76 -3.17
C VAL A 241 -3.18 28.02 -1.99
N LEU A 242 -4.39 28.42 -1.59
CA LEU A 242 -5.13 27.75 -0.50
C LEU A 242 -5.48 26.30 -0.89
N GLY A 243 -5.87 26.06 -2.14
CA GLY A 243 -6.11 24.72 -2.67
C GLY A 243 -4.85 23.85 -2.65
N LEU A 244 -3.69 24.40 -2.96
CA LEU A 244 -2.42 23.70 -2.89
C LEU A 244 -2.02 23.39 -1.42
N ILE A 245 -2.19 24.34 -0.51
CA ILE A 245 -1.90 24.16 0.91
C ILE A 245 -2.72 22.99 1.47
N ILE A 246 -4.03 22.95 1.21
CA ILE A 246 -4.87 21.83 1.73
C ILE A 246 -4.44 20.48 1.15
N ARG A 247 -4.02 20.43 -0.12
CA ARG A 247 -3.48 19.21 -0.74
C ARG A 247 -2.20 18.74 -0.06
N ILE A 248 -1.27 19.66 0.22
CA ILE A 248 -0.02 19.36 0.92
C ILE A 248 -0.31 18.83 2.33
N VAL A 249 -1.17 19.51 3.08
CA VAL A 249 -1.57 19.07 4.43
C VAL A 249 -2.21 17.69 4.41
N CYS A 250 -3.10 17.43 3.45
CA CYS A 250 -3.68 16.11 3.27
C CYS A 250 -2.62 15.07 2.90
N GLY A 251 -1.68 15.40 2.00
CA GLY A 251 -0.58 14.51 1.62
C GLY A 251 0.29 14.07 2.80
N ILE A 252 0.52 14.96 3.75
CA ILE A 252 1.37 14.72 4.93
C ILE A 252 0.61 13.96 6.03
N PHE A 253 -0.62 14.35 6.34
CA PHE A 253 -1.33 13.89 7.53
C PHE A 253 -2.42 12.84 7.28
N ALA A 254 -2.71 12.50 6.03
CA ALA A 254 -3.76 11.54 5.69
C ALA A 254 -3.55 10.17 6.34
N ASP A 255 -2.34 9.61 6.23
CA ASP A 255 -2.03 8.27 6.76
C ASP A 255 -2.13 8.23 8.30
N TYR A 256 -1.69 9.28 8.98
CA TYR A 256 -1.85 9.40 10.44
C TYR A 256 -3.32 9.50 10.84
N SER A 257 -4.10 10.30 10.10
CA SER A 257 -5.55 10.38 10.29
C SER A 257 -6.24 9.04 10.07
N TYR A 258 -5.77 8.27 9.08
CA TYR A 258 -6.31 6.95 8.80
C TYR A 258 -5.94 5.94 9.89
N LYS A 259 -4.68 5.97 10.40
CA LYS A 259 -4.29 5.17 11.57
C LYS A 259 -5.24 5.39 12.74
N LYS A 260 -5.48 6.65 13.13
CA LYS A 260 -6.43 6.98 14.23
C LYS A 260 -7.82 6.40 13.99
N ARG A 261 -8.33 6.51 12.75
CA ARG A 261 -9.63 5.93 12.38
C ARG A 261 -9.66 4.41 12.52
N VAL A 262 -8.58 3.72 12.05
CA VAL A 262 -8.48 2.26 12.13
C VAL A 262 -8.46 1.81 13.59
N ILE A 263 -7.60 2.41 14.40
CA ILE A 263 -7.45 2.04 15.83
C ILE A 263 -8.73 2.26 16.58
N SER A 264 -9.35 3.44 16.50
CA SER A 264 -10.63 3.72 17.16
C SER A 264 -11.70 2.73 16.72
N ALA A 265 -11.88 2.51 15.41
CA ALA A 265 -12.92 1.63 14.92
C ALA A 265 -12.72 0.15 15.32
N VAL A 266 -11.48 -0.34 15.31
CA VAL A 266 -11.16 -1.71 15.72
C VAL A 266 -11.37 -1.86 17.24
N SER A 267 -10.91 -0.91 18.05
CA SER A 267 -11.11 -0.91 19.49
C SER A 267 -12.60 -0.88 19.86
N ASP A 268 -13.41 -0.07 19.18
CA ASP A 268 -14.85 0.01 19.40
C ASP A 268 -15.56 -1.31 19.04
N ILE A 269 -15.16 -1.94 17.94
CA ILE A 269 -15.71 -3.23 17.51
C ILE A 269 -15.35 -4.33 18.51
N LYS A 270 -14.12 -4.38 19.01
CA LYS A 270 -13.68 -5.36 20.02
C LYS A 270 -14.49 -5.28 21.31
N LYS A 271 -14.89 -4.09 21.70
CA LYS A 271 -15.70 -3.87 22.94
C LYS A 271 -17.17 -4.23 22.78
N SER A 272 -17.70 -4.22 21.56
CA SER A 272 -19.14 -4.29 21.31
C SER A 272 -19.61 -5.57 20.62
N ILE A 273 -18.72 -6.43 20.12
CA ILE A 273 -19.08 -7.58 19.28
C ILE A 273 -18.22 -8.78 19.65
N ASP A 274 -18.87 -9.94 19.92
CA ASP A 274 -18.21 -11.19 20.30
C ASP A 274 -17.39 -11.80 19.13
N ASP A 275 -17.87 -11.70 17.87
CA ASP A 275 -17.12 -12.11 16.67
C ASP A 275 -16.80 -10.87 15.78
N PRO A 276 -15.64 -10.22 16.01
CA PRO A 276 -15.34 -8.95 15.37
C PRO A 276 -14.91 -9.06 13.91
N ILE A 277 -14.56 -10.27 13.40
CA ILE A 277 -13.91 -10.42 12.09
C ILE A 277 -14.78 -9.93 10.94
N VAL A 278 -16.06 -10.33 10.92
CA VAL A 278 -17.03 -9.89 9.90
C VAL A 278 -17.25 -8.37 9.99
N ALA A 279 -17.31 -7.84 11.22
CA ALA A 279 -17.49 -6.42 11.46
C ALA A 279 -16.30 -5.58 10.98
N TYR A 280 -15.07 -6.07 11.13
CA TYR A 280 -13.89 -5.40 10.59
C TYR A 280 -13.98 -5.21 9.08
N ARG A 281 -14.37 -6.23 8.34
CA ARG A 281 -14.51 -6.12 6.88
C ARG A 281 -15.66 -5.23 6.45
N ARG A 282 -16.81 -5.31 7.10
CA ARG A 282 -17.99 -4.50 6.75
C ARG A 282 -17.76 -3.01 7.00
N ARG A 283 -17.18 -2.65 8.16
CA ARG A 283 -16.90 -1.25 8.53
C ARG A 283 -15.60 -0.71 7.95
N GLY A 284 -14.62 -1.59 7.71
CA GLY A 284 -13.32 -1.26 7.11
C GLY A 284 -13.31 -1.28 5.59
N GLY A 285 -12.12 -1.53 5.04
CA GLY A 285 -11.88 -1.62 3.60
C GLY A 285 -11.94 -0.29 2.87
N MET A 286 -12.10 -0.37 1.55
CA MET A 286 -12.16 0.78 0.64
C MET A 286 -13.49 0.78 -0.11
N SER A 287 -14.07 1.98 -0.32
CA SER A 287 -15.26 2.20 -1.14
C SER A 287 -14.89 3.00 -2.39
N LEU A 288 -14.88 2.36 -3.55
CA LEU A 288 -14.64 3.02 -4.84
C LEU A 288 -15.79 3.96 -5.20
N THR A 289 -17.03 3.58 -4.91
CA THR A 289 -18.20 4.42 -5.15
C THR A 289 -18.13 5.74 -4.37
N ALA A 290 -17.74 5.69 -3.11
CA ALA A 290 -17.54 6.90 -2.31
C ALA A 290 -16.38 7.76 -2.84
N ALA A 291 -15.30 7.14 -3.33
CA ALA A 291 -14.21 7.87 -3.97
C ALA A 291 -14.68 8.62 -5.22
N LEU A 292 -15.44 7.95 -6.09
CA LEU A 292 -15.98 8.56 -7.30
C LEU A 292 -16.95 9.71 -6.99
N ILE A 293 -17.85 9.51 -6.01
CA ILE A 293 -18.77 10.57 -5.58
C ILE A 293 -17.98 11.78 -5.06
N GLY A 294 -16.97 11.56 -4.23
CA GLY A 294 -16.12 12.65 -3.70
C GLY A 294 -15.34 13.38 -4.79
N LEU A 295 -14.84 12.65 -5.79
CA LEU A 295 -14.16 13.25 -6.95
C LEU A 295 -15.12 14.10 -7.79
N MET A 296 -16.28 13.55 -8.13
CA MET A 296 -17.30 14.24 -8.92
C MET A 296 -17.85 15.48 -8.20
N ALA A 297 -18.08 15.38 -6.89
CA ALA A 297 -18.56 16.51 -6.10
C ALA A 297 -17.57 17.69 -6.18
N VAL A 298 -16.28 17.46 -5.95
CA VAL A 298 -15.29 18.55 -6.01
C VAL A 298 -15.14 19.12 -7.41
N GLN A 299 -15.30 18.30 -8.46
CA GLN A 299 -15.15 18.72 -9.83
C GLN A 299 -16.34 19.52 -10.36
N TYR A 300 -17.57 19.12 -10.03
CA TYR A 300 -18.77 19.67 -10.66
C TYR A 300 -19.54 20.66 -9.77
N LEU A 301 -19.49 20.56 -8.43
CA LEU A 301 -20.22 21.49 -7.56
C LEU A 301 -19.88 22.96 -7.82
N PRO A 302 -18.62 23.37 -8.04
CA PRO A 302 -18.31 24.77 -8.32
C PRO A 302 -19.04 25.28 -9.57
N ALA A 303 -19.08 24.49 -10.63
CA ALA A 303 -19.77 24.87 -11.86
C ALA A 303 -21.30 24.95 -11.68
N ILE A 304 -21.89 23.99 -10.94
CA ILE A 304 -23.32 23.98 -10.61
C ILE A 304 -23.68 25.24 -9.79
N PHE A 305 -22.90 25.56 -8.78
CA PHE A 305 -23.11 26.78 -7.99
C PHE A 305 -22.96 28.03 -8.84
N ALA A 306 -21.98 28.09 -9.74
CA ALA A 306 -21.80 29.22 -10.65
C ALA A 306 -23.01 29.44 -11.58
N MET A 307 -23.59 28.35 -12.09
CA MET A 307 -24.84 28.41 -12.87
C MET A 307 -26.02 28.91 -12.05
N LEU A 308 -26.19 28.42 -10.83
CA LEU A 308 -27.30 28.80 -9.93
C LEU A 308 -27.28 30.27 -9.53
N ILE A 309 -26.10 30.87 -9.37
CA ILE A 309 -25.95 32.29 -9.00
C ILE A 309 -25.77 33.21 -10.24
N GLY A 310 -25.96 32.67 -11.46
CA GLY A 310 -25.94 33.45 -12.68
C GLY A 310 -24.56 34.01 -13.08
N ILE A 311 -23.49 33.33 -12.66
CA ILE A 311 -22.12 33.71 -13.08
C ILE A 311 -21.81 33.29 -14.51
N PHE A 312 -22.51 32.30 -15.08
CA PHE A 312 -22.43 31.87 -16.48
C PHE A 312 -23.71 32.13 -17.23
#